data_b9f8d5f1b5c4017c5e57d096c01c3b16
#
_entry.id   b9f8d5f1b5c4017c5e57d096c01c3b16
#
_cell.length_a   1.000
_cell.length_b   1.000
_cell.length_c   1.000
_cell.angle_alpha   90.00
_cell.angle_beta   90.00
_cell.angle_gamma   90.00
#
_symmetry.space_group_name_H-M   'P 1'
#
loop_
_entity.id
_entity.type
_entity.pdbx_description
1 polymer ?
#
loop_
_entity_poly.entity_id
_entity_poly.type
_entity_poly.pdbx_seq_one_letter_code
_entity_poly.pdbx_strand_id
1 'polypeptide(L)'
;FGSAPGPNGERDFYSVMKKLLPNSNGQNLGTLKANDYFAYSFTWELANIYNMDQLDAIAWVQSSSTKEVLQACKSSEAFEPFYANEAGVSNFSNVKSVTCSGVEEPKIVLTNFGSNNLTSAELDVLINGESVRTLTWNGNLSTFASEVVDLGEINFPVEENNLMEVKITSVNGDIDEAQTNDIASINIEGSPDIVGKVIKLILRTDSNPEETTWKVTNVGSGEVIAEGGPYEDA
;
A
#
# COMPACT_ATOMS: atom_id res chain seq x y z
N PHE A 1 9.81 12.07 -36.80
CA PHE A 1 11.29 12.13 -36.79
C PHE A 1 11.81 12.91 -38.00
N GLY A 2 12.87 13.71 -37.86
CA GLY A 2 13.48 14.50 -38.95
C GLY A 2 14.15 13.64 -40.02
N SER A 3 14.60 12.42 -39.66
CA SER A 3 15.10 11.39 -40.57
C SER A 3 14.44 10.06 -40.24
N ALA A 4 14.40 9.14 -41.20
CA ALA A 4 13.84 7.83 -40.97
C ALA A 4 14.66 7.07 -39.90
N PRO A 5 14.02 6.60 -38.81
CA PRO A 5 14.73 5.91 -37.72
C PRO A 5 15.12 4.47 -38.05
N GLY A 6 14.64 3.93 -39.16
CA GLY A 6 14.92 2.59 -39.58
C GLY A 6 15.14 2.45 -41.11
N PRO A 7 15.61 1.30 -41.58
CA PRO A 7 15.94 1.07 -43.00
C PRO A 7 14.73 1.05 -43.91
N ASN A 8 13.51 0.93 -43.39
CA ASN A 8 12.25 0.93 -44.15
C ASN A 8 11.79 2.34 -44.55
N GLY A 9 12.45 3.42 -44.13
CA GLY A 9 12.12 4.81 -44.44
C GLY A 9 10.92 5.39 -43.68
N GLU A 10 10.33 4.64 -42.77
CA GLU A 10 9.17 5.06 -42.00
C GLU A 10 9.54 6.17 -41.03
N ARG A 11 8.71 7.22 -40.94
CA ARG A 11 8.93 8.41 -40.09
C ARG A 11 7.81 8.63 -39.13
N ASP A 12 6.61 8.14 -39.43
CA ASP A 12 5.41 8.29 -38.61
C ASP A 12 5.05 6.92 -38.02
N PHE A 13 4.92 6.88 -36.71
CA PHE A 13 4.62 5.67 -35.96
C PHE A 13 3.32 5.89 -35.20
N TYR A 14 2.36 5.02 -35.44
CA TYR A 14 1.04 5.06 -34.81
C TYR A 14 0.93 3.95 -33.77
N SER A 15 0.09 4.17 -32.76
CA SER A 15 -0.24 3.18 -31.73
C SER A 15 0.99 2.59 -31.00
N VAL A 16 1.99 3.44 -30.76
CA VAL A 16 3.23 3.04 -30.07
C VAL A 16 2.97 2.97 -28.58
N MET A 17 3.06 1.78 -28.00
CA MET A 17 2.97 1.59 -26.56
C MET A 17 4.14 2.29 -25.86
N LYS A 18 3.85 3.15 -24.91
CA LYS A 18 4.82 3.92 -24.11
C LYS A 18 5.07 3.30 -22.75
N LYS A 19 4.03 2.82 -22.07
CA LYS A 19 4.10 2.29 -20.72
C LYS A 19 3.00 1.27 -20.46
N LEU A 20 3.29 0.24 -19.68
CA LEU A 20 2.31 -0.64 -19.05
C LEU A 20 2.19 -0.26 -17.56
N LEU A 21 0.97 -0.08 -17.09
CA LEU A 21 0.66 0.27 -15.72
C LEU A 21 -0.12 -0.86 -15.02
N PRO A 22 0.17 -1.15 -13.78
CA PRO A 22 1.31 -0.64 -12.98
C PRO A 22 2.66 -1.18 -13.48
N ASN A 23 2.66 -2.31 -14.16
CA ASN A 23 3.83 -3.00 -14.74
C ASN A 23 3.38 -4.01 -15.82
N SER A 24 4.29 -4.81 -16.36
CA SER A 24 4.00 -5.80 -17.41
C SER A 24 3.07 -6.95 -16.98
N ASN A 25 2.90 -7.19 -15.69
CA ASN A 25 2.02 -8.24 -15.16
C ASN A 25 0.59 -7.73 -14.88
N GLY A 26 0.39 -6.39 -14.91
CA GLY A 26 -0.87 -5.76 -14.56
C GLY A 26 -1.18 -5.81 -13.06
N GLN A 27 -2.42 -5.52 -12.71
CA GLN A 27 -2.99 -5.64 -11.38
C GLN A 27 -3.84 -6.91 -11.28
N ASN A 28 -3.56 -7.76 -10.30
CA ASN A 28 -4.39 -8.94 -10.06
C ASN A 28 -5.68 -8.51 -9.34
N LEU A 29 -6.82 -8.83 -9.94
CA LEU A 29 -8.15 -8.52 -9.39
C LEU A 29 -8.78 -9.71 -8.65
N GLY A 30 -8.09 -10.87 -8.61
CA GLY A 30 -8.67 -12.10 -8.04
C GLY A 30 -9.81 -12.65 -8.89
N THR A 31 -10.82 -13.22 -8.23
CA THR A 31 -12.03 -13.75 -8.89
C THR A 31 -13.13 -12.68 -8.86
N LEU A 32 -13.50 -12.17 -10.02
CA LEU A 32 -14.56 -11.18 -10.17
C LEU A 32 -15.94 -11.86 -10.15
N LYS A 33 -16.87 -11.26 -9.42
CA LYS A 33 -18.30 -11.62 -9.40
C LYS A 33 -19.11 -10.55 -10.10
N ALA A 34 -20.34 -10.85 -10.43
CA ALA A 34 -21.27 -9.85 -10.95
C ALA A 34 -21.47 -8.72 -9.94
N ASN A 35 -21.37 -7.47 -10.41
CA ASN A 35 -21.46 -6.23 -9.64
C ASN A 35 -20.23 -5.92 -8.75
N ASP A 36 -19.14 -6.67 -8.85
CA ASP A 36 -17.90 -6.23 -8.22
C ASP A 36 -17.41 -4.94 -8.91
N TYR A 37 -16.99 -3.99 -8.09
CA TYR A 37 -16.42 -2.72 -8.50
C TYR A 37 -15.00 -2.59 -7.95
N PHE A 38 -14.07 -2.18 -8.81
CA PHE A 38 -12.68 -1.93 -8.42
C PHE A 38 -12.22 -0.63 -9.07
N ALA A 39 -11.66 0.25 -8.27
CA ALA A 39 -11.04 1.47 -8.72
C ALA A 39 -9.53 1.45 -8.41
N TYR A 40 -8.72 1.82 -9.38
CA TYR A 40 -7.27 1.89 -9.23
C TYR A 40 -6.74 3.18 -9.80
N SER A 41 -5.82 3.78 -9.06
CA SER A 41 -5.04 4.95 -9.50
C SER A 41 -3.59 4.55 -9.72
N PHE A 42 -3.05 4.93 -10.86
CA PHE A 42 -1.63 4.71 -11.18
C PHE A 42 -0.99 6.02 -11.61
N THR A 43 0.20 6.29 -11.09
CA THR A 43 0.99 7.45 -11.45
C THR A 43 2.17 7.04 -12.35
N TRP A 44 2.41 7.80 -13.38
CA TRP A 44 3.55 7.63 -14.27
C TRP A 44 4.23 8.96 -14.54
N GLU A 45 5.54 9.04 -14.27
CA GLU A 45 6.35 10.15 -14.76
C GLU A 45 6.49 10.03 -16.28
N LEU A 46 5.97 11.04 -16.99
CA LEU A 46 5.94 11.03 -18.44
C LEU A 46 7.37 11.07 -19.03
N ALA A 47 7.70 10.07 -19.81
CA ALA A 47 8.97 9.98 -20.50
C ALA A 47 8.75 9.66 -21.98
N ASN A 48 9.52 10.33 -22.85
CA ASN A 48 9.45 10.14 -24.31
C ASN A 48 8.06 10.43 -24.90
N ILE A 49 7.35 11.38 -24.33
CA ILE A 49 6.10 11.92 -24.86
C ILE A 49 6.41 13.21 -25.60
N TYR A 50 6.05 13.27 -26.86
CA TYR A 50 6.35 14.40 -27.75
C TYR A 50 5.16 15.34 -27.94
N ASN A 51 3.95 14.81 -27.80
CA ASN A 51 2.70 15.57 -27.83
C ASN A 51 1.67 14.88 -26.93
N MET A 52 1.16 15.63 -25.96
CA MET A 52 0.18 15.14 -24.98
C MET A 52 -1.18 14.85 -25.64
N ASP A 53 -1.57 15.63 -26.63
CA ASP A 53 -2.85 15.46 -27.33
C ASP A 53 -2.91 14.15 -28.16
N GLN A 54 -1.77 13.48 -28.31
CA GLN A 54 -1.65 12.18 -28.99
C GLN A 54 -1.45 11.01 -27.99
N LEU A 55 -1.56 11.27 -26.71
CA LEU A 55 -1.45 10.24 -25.67
C LEU A 55 -2.83 9.70 -25.33
N ASP A 56 -2.99 8.41 -25.48
CA ASP A 56 -4.19 7.69 -25.07
C ASP A 56 -3.86 6.66 -24.00
N ALA A 57 -4.76 6.44 -23.08
CA ALA A 57 -4.73 5.29 -22.18
C ALA A 57 -5.72 4.22 -22.66
N ILE A 58 -5.27 2.97 -22.64
CA ILE A 58 -6.12 1.81 -22.93
C ILE A 58 -6.07 0.92 -21.71
N ALA A 59 -7.24 0.58 -21.17
CA ALA A 59 -7.38 -0.38 -20.11
C ALA A 59 -8.02 -1.65 -20.66
N TRP A 60 -7.62 -2.82 -20.12
CA TRP A 60 -8.29 -4.07 -20.44
C TRP A 60 -8.25 -5.02 -19.22
N VAL A 61 -9.26 -5.86 -19.14
CA VAL A 61 -9.36 -6.97 -18.21
C VAL A 61 -9.09 -8.26 -18.96
N GLN A 62 -8.17 -9.06 -18.48
CA GLN A 62 -7.71 -10.27 -19.14
C GLN A 62 -7.72 -11.46 -18.18
N SER A 63 -8.15 -12.61 -18.64
CA SER A 63 -8.01 -13.87 -17.92
C SER A 63 -6.53 -14.23 -17.73
N SER A 64 -6.11 -14.47 -16.49
CA SER A 64 -4.72 -14.87 -16.20
C SER A 64 -4.36 -16.24 -16.77
N SER A 65 -5.32 -17.15 -16.90
CA SER A 65 -5.13 -18.52 -17.39
C SER A 65 -5.21 -18.63 -18.91
N THR A 66 -6.28 -18.11 -19.53
CA THR A 66 -6.52 -18.23 -20.96
C THR A 66 -5.91 -17.13 -21.81
N LYS A 67 -5.53 -16.00 -21.18
CA LYS A 67 -5.07 -14.78 -21.83
C LYS A 67 -6.14 -14.11 -22.72
N GLU A 68 -7.39 -14.51 -22.58
CA GLU A 68 -8.51 -13.89 -23.26
C GLU A 68 -8.78 -12.50 -22.67
N VAL A 69 -8.94 -11.51 -23.53
CA VAL A 69 -9.36 -10.16 -23.13
C VAL A 69 -10.88 -10.16 -22.99
N LEU A 70 -11.34 -9.97 -21.77
CA LEU A 70 -12.76 -10.00 -21.41
C LEU A 70 -13.43 -8.66 -21.70
N GLN A 71 -12.70 -7.56 -21.44
CA GLN A 71 -13.17 -6.19 -21.64
C GLN A 71 -11.99 -5.28 -21.95
N ALA A 72 -12.20 -4.29 -22.77
CA ALA A 72 -11.24 -3.22 -23.04
C ALA A 72 -11.95 -1.90 -23.28
N CYS A 73 -11.29 -0.80 -22.88
CA CYS A 73 -11.75 0.55 -23.14
C CYS A 73 -10.56 1.47 -23.42
N LYS A 74 -10.85 2.58 -24.10
CA LYS A 74 -9.92 3.67 -24.33
C LYS A 74 -10.34 4.86 -23.46
N SER A 75 -9.36 5.63 -22.93
CA SER A 75 -9.65 6.86 -22.20
C SER A 75 -10.44 7.84 -23.07
N SER A 76 -11.36 8.55 -22.43
CA SER A 76 -12.01 9.73 -22.98
C SER A 76 -11.55 10.97 -22.24
N GLU A 77 -11.67 12.15 -22.85
CA GLU A 77 -11.28 13.42 -22.22
C GLU A 77 -12.18 13.79 -21.01
N ALA A 78 -13.41 13.24 -20.96
CA ALA A 78 -14.33 13.41 -19.85
C ALA A 78 -14.64 12.02 -19.26
N PHE A 79 -14.04 11.73 -18.11
CA PHE A 79 -14.42 10.58 -17.29
C PHE A 79 -15.19 11.10 -16.08
N GLU A 80 -16.44 10.69 -15.97
CA GLU A 80 -17.22 10.88 -14.74
C GLU A 80 -17.19 9.59 -13.93
N PRO A 81 -16.85 9.63 -12.64
CA PRO A 81 -16.96 8.48 -11.77
C PRO A 81 -18.38 7.91 -11.78
N PHE A 82 -18.50 6.61 -11.65
CA PHE A 82 -19.80 5.92 -11.64
C PHE A 82 -20.62 6.27 -10.40
N TYR A 83 -19.95 6.52 -9.28
CA TYR A 83 -20.53 6.88 -8.00
C TYR A 83 -20.30 8.34 -7.64
N ALA A 84 -21.18 8.91 -6.84
CA ALA A 84 -21.05 10.27 -6.36
C ALA A 84 -20.21 10.36 -5.08
N ASN A 85 -20.52 9.52 -4.10
CA ASN A 85 -19.81 9.44 -2.82
C ASN A 85 -19.12 8.08 -2.69
N GLU A 86 -17.87 8.03 -3.07
CA GLU A 86 -17.07 6.82 -3.14
C GLU A 86 -15.64 7.12 -2.70
N ALA A 87 -15.14 6.39 -1.74
CA ALA A 87 -13.76 6.49 -1.29
C ALA A 87 -13.15 5.11 -1.10
N GLY A 88 -11.84 5.01 -1.17
CA GLY A 88 -11.13 3.77 -0.91
C GLY A 88 -9.93 3.97 -0.01
N VAL A 89 -9.60 2.94 0.75
CA VAL A 89 -8.40 2.89 1.58
C VAL A 89 -7.40 1.87 1.05
N SER A 90 -6.13 2.19 1.15
CA SER A 90 -5.05 1.32 0.68
C SER A 90 -3.73 1.60 1.39
N ASN A 91 -2.75 0.72 1.14
CA ASN A 91 -1.34 0.96 1.42
C ASN A 91 -1.01 1.38 2.86
N PHE A 92 -1.04 0.42 3.78
CA PHE A 92 -0.47 0.65 5.10
C PHE A 92 1.01 1.04 5.02
N SER A 93 1.39 2.03 5.82
CA SER A 93 2.77 2.45 6.03
C SER A 93 2.99 2.78 7.50
N ASN A 94 4.26 2.92 7.90
CA ASN A 94 4.68 3.14 9.28
C ASN A 94 4.18 2.05 10.26
N VAL A 95 4.09 0.81 9.78
CA VAL A 95 3.74 -0.38 10.55
C VAL A 95 4.90 -1.36 10.49
N LYS A 96 5.29 -1.91 11.62
CA LYS A 96 6.33 -2.94 11.69
C LYS A 96 5.75 -4.29 11.28
N SER A 97 6.56 -5.09 10.59
CA SER A 97 6.17 -6.47 10.27
C SER A 97 6.13 -7.39 11.49
N VAL A 98 6.90 -7.03 12.54
CA VAL A 98 6.96 -7.74 13.83
C VAL A 98 6.85 -6.74 14.96
N THR A 99 5.98 -6.98 15.93
CA THR A 99 5.83 -6.16 17.12
C THR A 99 6.02 -6.98 18.40
N CYS A 100 6.65 -6.37 19.41
CA CYS A 100 6.76 -6.92 20.77
C CYS A 100 5.91 -6.11 21.75
N SER A 101 5.60 -4.87 21.42
CA SER A 101 4.93 -3.93 22.31
C SER A 101 3.43 -3.83 22.07
N GLY A 102 2.94 -4.20 20.89
CA GLY A 102 1.57 -3.96 20.49
C GLY A 102 1.24 -2.48 20.32
N VAL A 103 2.27 -1.66 20.02
CA VAL A 103 2.12 -0.22 19.78
C VAL A 103 2.61 0.10 18.38
N GLU A 104 1.71 0.60 17.55
CA GLU A 104 2.00 1.00 16.17
C GLU A 104 1.41 2.39 15.89
N GLU A 105 1.99 3.11 14.92
CA GLU A 105 1.51 4.41 14.44
C GLU A 105 1.18 4.33 12.95
N PRO A 106 0.16 3.58 12.56
CA PRO A 106 -0.14 3.28 11.17
C PRO A 106 -0.60 4.51 10.40
N LYS A 107 -0.26 4.51 9.10
CA LYS A 107 -0.79 5.45 8.12
C LYS A 107 -1.36 4.66 6.95
N ILE A 108 -2.42 5.20 6.34
CA ILE A 108 -3.06 4.64 5.14
C ILE A 108 -3.16 5.71 4.05
N VAL A 109 -3.44 5.29 2.84
CA VAL A 109 -3.82 6.20 1.75
C VAL A 109 -5.33 6.17 1.61
N LEU A 110 -5.96 7.33 1.78
CA LEU A 110 -7.38 7.58 1.49
C LEU A 110 -7.48 8.22 0.11
N THR A 111 -8.32 7.70 -0.76
CA THR A 111 -8.52 8.19 -2.13
C THR A 111 -10.01 8.45 -2.37
N ASN A 112 -10.32 9.58 -2.98
CA ASN A 112 -11.67 9.87 -3.47
C ASN A 112 -11.86 9.27 -4.87
N PHE A 113 -12.76 8.33 -5.04
CA PHE A 113 -13.15 7.76 -6.32
C PHE A 113 -14.53 8.25 -6.81
N GLY A 114 -15.21 9.05 -6.00
CA GLY A 114 -16.50 9.65 -6.32
C GLY A 114 -16.39 10.91 -7.20
N SER A 115 -17.53 11.32 -7.77
CA SER A 115 -17.64 12.59 -8.51
C SER A 115 -17.76 13.81 -7.60
N ASN A 116 -18.28 13.62 -6.37
CA ASN A 116 -18.29 14.65 -5.34
C ASN A 116 -16.92 14.78 -4.69
N ASN A 117 -16.54 15.98 -4.26
CA ASN A 117 -15.38 16.12 -3.39
C ASN A 117 -15.59 15.34 -2.10
N LEU A 118 -14.59 14.58 -1.68
CA LEU A 118 -14.57 13.93 -0.37
C LEU A 118 -14.20 14.98 0.68
N THR A 119 -15.16 15.31 1.53
CA THR A 119 -14.98 16.32 2.59
C THR A 119 -14.89 15.71 3.98
N SER A 120 -15.43 14.50 4.16
CA SER A 120 -15.31 13.74 5.40
C SER A 120 -15.37 12.24 5.13
N ALA A 121 -14.66 11.46 5.96
CA ALA A 121 -14.76 10.01 6.01
C ALA A 121 -14.65 9.54 7.46
N GLU A 122 -15.51 8.60 7.85
CA GLU A 122 -15.39 7.89 9.12
C GLU A 122 -14.58 6.62 8.89
N LEU A 123 -13.52 6.46 9.68
CA LEU A 123 -12.61 5.32 9.59
C LEU A 123 -12.66 4.55 10.91
N ASP A 124 -12.79 3.23 10.82
CA ASP A 124 -12.71 2.31 11.94
C ASP A 124 -11.45 1.46 11.81
N VAL A 125 -10.62 1.48 12.86
CA VAL A 125 -9.39 0.65 12.95
C VAL A 125 -9.71 -0.58 13.78
N LEU A 126 -9.50 -1.73 13.20
CA LEU A 126 -9.76 -3.01 13.87
C LEU A 126 -8.45 -3.78 14.06
N ILE A 127 -8.38 -4.53 15.16
CA ILE A 127 -7.35 -5.54 15.41
C ILE A 127 -8.06 -6.87 15.64
N ASN A 128 -7.72 -7.87 14.85
CA ASN A 128 -8.33 -9.20 14.90
C ASN A 128 -9.87 -9.17 14.85
N GLY A 129 -10.42 -8.19 14.10
CA GLY A 129 -11.87 -7.99 13.94
C GLY A 129 -12.54 -7.14 15.04
N GLU A 130 -11.82 -6.74 16.09
CA GLU A 130 -12.34 -5.88 17.16
C GLU A 130 -11.97 -4.42 16.91
N SER A 131 -12.93 -3.51 16.95
CA SER A 131 -12.70 -2.06 16.79
C SER A 131 -11.91 -1.53 17.98
N VAL A 132 -10.75 -0.95 17.69
CA VAL A 132 -9.86 -0.36 18.72
C VAL A 132 -9.83 1.16 18.63
N ARG A 133 -10.21 1.73 17.50
CA ARG A 133 -10.25 3.18 17.31
C ARG A 133 -11.14 3.56 16.15
N THR A 134 -11.95 4.60 16.36
CA THR A 134 -12.65 5.31 15.27
C THR A 134 -12.08 6.71 15.14
N LEU A 135 -12.01 7.21 13.93
CA LEU A 135 -11.58 8.59 13.64
C LEU A 135 -12.35 9.17 12.47
N THR A 136 -12.58 10.48 12.53
CA THR A 136 -13.17 11.23 11.43
C THR A 136 -12.04 11.95 10.70
N TRP A 137 -11.84 11.62 9.45
CA TRP A 137 -11.04 12.44 8.54
C TRP A 137 -11.89 13.58 8.00
N ASN A 138 -11.32 14.79 7.96
CA ASN A 138 -11.93 15.96 7.34
C ASN A 138 -10.91 16.62 6.41
N GLY A 139 -11.33 16.93 5.18
CA GLY A 139 -10.47 17.50 4.17
C GLY A 139 -11.24 18.02 2.97
N ASN A 140 -10.61 17.99 1.81
CA ASN A 140 -11.24 18.31 0.54
C ASN A 140 -10.47 17.64 -0.61
N LEU A 141 -10.73 16.36 -0.84
CA LEU A 141 -10.14 15.63 -1.95
C LEU A 141 -11.05 15.70 -3.17
N SER A 142 -10.57 16.25 -4.25
CA SER A 142 -11.25 16.16 -5.55
C SER A 142 -11.21 14.71 -6.07
N THR A 143 -12.02 14.42 -7.08
CA THR A 143 -12.03 13.11 -7.76
C THR A 143 -10.62 12.64 -8.09
N PHE A 144 -10.29 11.40 -7.71
CA PHE A 144 -8.98 10.72 -7.83
C PHE A 144 -7.83 11.35 -7.05
N ALA A 145 -8.08 12.38 -6.25
CA ALA A 145 -7.08 12.86 -5.30
C ALA A 145 -6.94 11.89 -4.12
N SER A 146 -5.73 11.78 -3.59
CA SER A 146 -5.40 10.94 -2.46
C SER A 146 -4.65 11.72 -1.40
N GLU A 147 -4.79 11.29 -0.14
CA GLU A 147 -4.05 11.82 1.00
C GLU A 147 -3.57 10.68 1.89
N VAL A 148 -2.40 10.86 2.51
CA VAL A 148 -1.91 9.96 3.55
C VAL A 148 -2.53 10.38 4.88
N VAL A 149 -3.34 9.50 5.45
CA VAL A 149 -4.01 9.70 6.72
C VAL A 149 -3.23 9.02 7.84
N ASP A 150 -2.87 9.78 8.85
CA ASP A 150 -2.27 9.28 10.08
C ASP A 150 -3.37 8.79 11.03
N LEU A 151 -3.32 7.50 11.38
CA LEU A 151 -4.33 6.90 12.25
C LEU A 151 -4.01 7.11 13.74
N GLY A 152 -2.84 7.71 14.04
CA GLY A 152 -2.33 7.90 15.39
C GLY A 152 -1.86 6.60 16.04
N GLU A 153 -1.49 6.69 17.31
CA GLU A 153 -1.02 5.53 18.08
C GLU A 153 -2.15 4.53 18.32
N ILE A 154 -1.93 3.28 17.91
CA ILE A 154 -2.82 2.14 18.12
C ILE A 154 -2.16 1.19 19.08
N ASN A 155 -2.85 0.88 20.18
CA ASN A 155 -2.41 -0.05 21.22
C ASN A 155 -3.27 -1.31 21.19
N PHE A 156 -2.65 -2.49 21.19
CA PHE A 156 -3.36 -3.77 21.19
C PHE A 156 -2.58 -4.87 21.92
N PRO A 157 -3.28 -5.87 22.50
CA PRO A 157 -2.64 -7.07 23.02
C PRO A 157 -1.92 -7.82 21.92
N VAL A 158 -0.65 -8.20 22.14
CA VAL A 158 0.16 -8.91 21.16
C VAL A 158 -0.23 -10.38 21.13
N GLU A 159 -0.72 -10.86 20.01
CA GLU A 159 -0.92 -12.26 19.68
C GLU A 159 0.17 -12.74 18.69
N GLU A 160 0.26 -14.04 18.43
CA GLU A 160 1.22 -14.59 17.46
C GLU A 160 1.04 -13.99 16.06
N ASN A 161 -0.21 -13.74 15.67
CA ASN A 161 -0.57 -13.06 14.43
C ASN A 161 -1.65 -12.03 14.73
N ASN A 162 -1.41 -10.77 14.37
CA ASN A 162 -2.36 -9.70 14.56
C ASN A 162 -2.75 -9.16 13.18
N LEU A 163 -4.04 -9.23 12.86
CA LEU A 163 -4.60 -8.63 11.66
C LEU A 163 -5.06 -7.21 12.00
N MET A 164 -4.37 -6.20 11.47
CA MET A 164 -4.83 -4.82 11.54
C MET A 164 -5.59 -4.49 10.27
N GLU A 165 -6.79 -3.92 10.42
CA GLU A 165 -7.64 -3.49 9.33
C GLU A 165 -8.06 -2.04 9.55
N VAL A 166 -8.25 -1.33 8.45
CA VAL A 166 -8.94 -0.02 8.45
C VAL A 166 -10.12 -0.14 7.53
N LYS A 167 -11.27 0.26 8.03
CA LYS A 167 -12.54 0.22 7.29
C LYS A 167 -13.17 1.61 7.21
N ILE A 168 -13.56 2.03 6.00
CA ILE A 168 -14.45 3.17 5.81
C ILE A 168 -15.85 2.77 6.28
N THR A 169 -16.49 3.59 7.10
CA THR A 169 -17.85 3.37 7.60
C THR A 169 -18.82 4.42 7.10
N SER A 170 -18.35 5.60 6.72
CA SER A 170 -19.14 6.59 5.99
C SER A 170 -18.28 7.52 5.16
N VAL A 171 -18.87 8.11 4.12
CA VAL A 171 -18.28 9.04 3.17
C VAL A 171 -19.21 10.24 3.02
N ASN A 172 -18.73 11.46 3.32
CA ASN A 172 -19.55 12.69 3.30
C ASN A 172 -20.84 12.61 4.15
N GLY A 173 -20.85 11.77 5.20
CA GLY A 173 -21.99 11.55 6.07
C GLY A 173 -23.01 10.50 5.58
N ASP A 174 -22.76 9.88 4.43
CA ASP A 174 -23.56 8.79 3.85
C ASP A 174 -22.78 7.46 3.85
N ILE A 175 -23.44 6.39 3.43
CA ILE A 175 -22.81 5.09 3.18
C ILE A 175 -21.98 5.20 1.90
N ASP A 176 -20.78 4.60 1.89
CA ASP A 176 -19.97 4.46 0.68
C ASP A 176 -20.72 3.63 -0.39
N GLU A 177 -20.75 4.14 -1.62
CA GLU A 177 -21.54 3.54 -2.70
C GLU A 177 -20.90 2.27 -3.28
N ALA A 178 -19.58 2.04 -3.05
CA ALA A 178 -18.87 0.85 -3.54
C ALA A 178 -17.94 0.23 -2.48
N GLN A 179 -18.47 -0.59 -1.61
CA GLN A 179 -17.83 -1.12 -0.40
C GLN A 179 -16.70 -2.15 -0.63
N THR A 180 -16.28 -2.38 -1.87
CA THR A 180 -15.24 -3.39 -2.19
C THR A 180 -13.82 -2.93 -1.93
N ASN A 181 -13.59 -1.63 -1.80
CA ASN A 181 -12.31 -0.97 -1.51
C ASN A 181 -12.30 -0.21 -0.18
N ASP A 182 -13.35 -0.39 0.64
CA ASP A 182 -13.47 0.24 1.96
C ASP A 182 -12.50 -0.33 2.99
N ILE A 183 -11.87 -1.46 2.73
CA ILE A 183 -11.03 -2.15 3.71
C ILE A 183 -9.62 -2.31 3.18
N ALA A 184 -8.65 -1.82 3.96
CA ALA A 184 -7.25 -2.19 3.83
C ALA A 184 -6.84 -3.04 5.03
N SER A 185 -5.92 -3.99 4.83
CA SER A 185 -5.44 -4.88 5.90
C SER A 185 -3.94 -5.12 5.82
N ILE A 186 -3.33 -5.39 6.98
CA ILE A 186 -1.95 -5.79 7.13
C ILE A 186 -1.82 -6.81 8.27
N ASN A 187 -0.98 -7.83 8.07
CA ASN A 187 -0.62 -8.77 9.12
C ASN A 187 0.64 -8.29 9.85
N ILE A 188 0.63 -8.36 11.18
CA ILE A 188 1.74 -8.02 12.07
C ILE A 188 2.04 -9.25 12.91
N GLU A 189 3.24 -9.82 12.74
CA GLU A 189 3.68 -10.93 13.60
C GLU A 189 3.94 -10.40 15.01
N GLY A 190 3.41 -11.10 16.00
CA GLY A 190 3.69 -10.81 17.39
C GLY A 190 4.87 -11.60 17.88
N SER A 191 5.80 -10.93 18.56
CA SER A 191 6.79 -11.62 19.38
C SER A 191 6.39 -11.44 20.84
N PRO A 192 5.64 -12.39 21.43
CA PRO A 192 5.19 -12.26 22.80
C PRO A 192 6.38 -12.19 23.75
N ASP A 193 6.23 -11.42 24.82
CA ASP A 193 7.25 -11.27 25.85
C ASP A 193 7.85 -12.61 26.27
N ILE A 194 9.17 -12.74 26.13
CA ILE A 194 9.89 -13.94 26.53
C ILE A 194 10.13 -13.88 28.06
N VAL A 195 9.06 -13.77 28.83
CA VAL A 195 9.17 -13.76 30.28
C VAL A 195 9.71 -15.09 30.77
N GLY A 196 10.89 -15.07 31.37
CA GLY A 196 11.51 -16.24 31.98
C GLY A 196 12.20 -17.22 31.02
N LYS A 197 12.39 -16.88 29.75
CA LYS A 197 13.15 -17.69 28.79
C LYS A 197 14.61 -17.26 28.72
N VAL A 198 15.49 -18.21 28.48
CA VAL A 198 16.91 -17.96 28.27
C VAL A 198 17.14 -17.52 26.82
N ILE A 199 17.66 -16.31 26.64
CA ILE A 199 18.12 -15.86 25.32
C ILE A 199 19.55 -16.37 25.14
N LYS A 200 19.77 -17.16 24.07
CA LYS A 200 21.09 -17.64 23.69
C LYS A 200 21.61 -16.84 22.51
N LEU A 201 22.62 -16.01 22.73
CA LEU A 201 23.37 -15.36 21.66
C LEU A 201 24.50 -16.28 21.21
N ILE A 202 24.57 -16.61 19.93
CA ILE A 202 25.68 -17.37 19.34
C ILE A 202 26.38 -16.41 18.38
N LEU A 203 27.60 -16.00 18.73
CA LEU A 203 28.47 -15.19 17.90
C LEU A 203 29.51 -16.08 17.26
N ARG A 204 29.75 -15.83 15.99
CA ARG A 204 30.89 -16.38 15.25
C ARG A 204 31.71 -15.21 14.73
N THR A 205 32.91 -15.04 15.28
CA THR A 205 33.88 -14.04 14.83
C THR A 205 34.64 -14.57 13.62
N ASP A 206 35.24 -13.67 12.88
CA ASP A 206 36.27 -13.95 11.87
C ASP A 206 37.67 -14.05 12.53
N SER A 207 38.73 -13.81 11.76
CA SER A 207 40.12 -13.86 12.24
C SER A 207 40.54 -12.66 13.09
N ASN A 208 39.65 -11.70 13.34
CA ASN A 208 39.87 -10.48 14.08
C ASN A 208 38.83 -10.34 15.21
N PRO A 209 38.78 -11.27 16.17
CA PRO A 209 37.76 -11.29 17.22
C PRO A 209 37.78 -10.08 18.14
N GLU A 210 38.91 -9.39 18.25
CA GLU A 210 39.11 -8.19 19.03
C GLU A 210 38.32 -6.98 18.51
N GLU A 211 37.89 -7.00 17.26
CA GLU A 211 37.02 -5.95 16.69
C GLU A 211 35.54 -6.18 17.01
N THR A 212 35.18 -7.35 17.50
CA THR A 212 33.78 -7.73 17.72
C THR A 212 33.30 -7.34 19.12
N THR A 213 32.30 -6.51 19.20
CA THR A 213 31.57 -6.18 20.43
C THR A 213 30.07 -6.29 20.18
N TRP A 214 29.31 -6.57 21.24
CA TRP A 214 27.86 -6.59 21.18
C TRP A 214 27.23 -6.02 22.46
N LYS A 215 26.02 -5.56 22.34
CA LYS A 215 25.24 -5.02 23.45
C LYS A 215 23.77 -5.32 23.29
N VAL A 216 23.12 -5.78 24.35
CA VAL A 216 21.67 -5.93 24.46
C VAL A 216 21.15 -4.83 25.35
N THR A 217 20.20 -4.04 24.85
CA THR A 217 19.60 -2.93 25.58
C THR A 217 18.10 -3.15 25.71
N ASN A 218 17.53 -2.73 26.83
CA ASN A 218 16.09 -2.59 26.96
C ASN A 218 15.62 -1.42 26.09
N VAL A 219 14.71 -1.67 25.15
CA VAL A 219 14.24 -0.66 24.19
C VAL A 219 13.45 0.45 24.88
N GLY A 220 12.72 0.13 25.96
CA GLY A 220 11.89 1.09 26.67
C GLY A 220 12.67 1.99 27.65
N SER A 221 13.69 1.44 28.34
CA SER A 221 14.50 2.20 29.32
C SER A 221 15.85 2.68 28.80
N GLY A 222 16.34 2.11 27.68
CA GLY A 222 17.71 2.32 27.18
C GLY A 222 18.79 1.64 28.01
N GLU A 223 18.43 0.90 29.05
CA GLU A 223 19.36 0.22 29.96
C GLU A 223 20.08 -0.92 29.24
N VAL A 224 21.39 -1.03 29.46
CA VAL A 224 22.20 -2.16 28.95
C VAL A 224 21.96 -3.37 29.85
N ILE A 225 21.35 -4.40 29.28
CA ILE A 225 21.03 -5.67 29.98
C ILE A 225 22.25 -6.60 29.98
N ALA A 226 22.96 -6.63 28.87
CA ALA A 226 24.17 -7.44 28.68
C ALA A 226 25.04 -6.86 27.58
N GLU A 227 26.35 -7.07 27.69
CA GLU A 227 27.32 -6.69 26.69
C GLU A 227 28.50 -7.67 26.70
N GLY A 228 29.28 -7.70 25.63
CA GLY A 228 30.45 -8.54 25.53
C GLY A 228 31.40 -8.12 24.42
N GLY A 229 32.62 -8.63 24.50
CA GLY A 229 33.73 -8.25 23.64
C GLY A 229 34.49 -7.03 24.19
N PRO A 230 35.67 -6.66 23.58
CA PRO A 230 36.32 -7.44 22.53
C PRO A 230 36.74 -8.84 22.99
N TYR A 231 36.97 -9.75 22.03
CA TYR A 231 37.37 -11.14 22.32
C TYR A 231 38.82 -11.32 21.98
N GLU A 232 39.50 -12.25 22.68
CA GLU A 232 40.89 -12.60 22.39
C GLU A 232 40.96 -13.75 21.39
N ASP A 233 42.03 -13.82 20.60
CA ASP A 233 42.32 -14.96 19.74
C ASP A 233 42.49 -16.23 20.60
N ALA A 234 41.87 -17.33 20.19
CA ALA A 234 41.90 -18.60 20.90
C ALA A 234 43.10 -19.46 20.52
#